data_7f8c3746f75bbc8a89e8dbb416ddc1cb
#
_entry.id   7f8c3746f75bbc8a89e8dbb416ddc1cb
#
_cell.length_a   1.000
_cell.length_b   1.000
_cell.length_c   1.000
_cell.angle_alpha   90.00
_cell.angle_beta   90.00
_cell.angle_gamma   90.00
#
_symmetry.space_group_name_H-M   'P 1'
#
loop_
_entity.id
_entity.type
_entity.pdbx_description
1 polymer ?
#
loop_
_entity_poly.entity_id
_entity_poly.type
_entity_poly.pdbx_seq_one_letter_code
_entity_poly.pdbx_strand_id
1 'polypeptide(L)'
;MPGDPLRATYIAANFLTEAKQITNVRNMTGYTGMYKEIPVSVMASGMGIPSAAIYVTELYRHYQVQNIIRIGTAGSFSTDLPLRSLVVAESCFTSSSMPSLLDPDADSI
;
A
#
# COMPACT_ATOMS: atom_id res chain seq x y z
N MET A 1 2.47 -0.56 2.11
CA MET A 1 2.22 0.68 1.34
C MET A 1 1.05 1.46 1.96
N PRO A 2 1.25 2.57 2.63
CA PRO A 2 0.18 3.51 2.95
C PRO A 2 -0.21 4.35 1.72
N GLY A 3 -1.41 4.92 1.71
CA GLY A 3 -1.80 5.89 0.69
C GLY A 3 -1.09 7.23 0.85
N ASP A 4 -0.91 7.65 2.10
CA ASP A 4 -0.36 8.95 2.48
C ASP A 4 1.18 8.93 2.55
N PRO A 5 1.88 9.85 1.83
CA PRO A 5 3.34 9.98 1.90
C PRO A 5 3.86 10.30 3.30
N LEU A 6 3.15 11.11 4.07
CA LEU A 6 3.56 11.41 5.45
C LEU A 6 3.49 10.18 6.35
N ARG A 7 2.55 9.28 6.09
CA ARG A 7 2.48 8.00 6.82
C ARG A 7 3.64 7.08 6.44
N ALA A 8 4.06 7.06 5.18
CA ALA A 8 5.27 6.32 4.78
C ALA A 8 6.51 6.85 5.50
N THR A 9 6.67 8.16 5.55
CA THR A 9 7.76 8.81 6.31
C THR A 9 7.70 8.49 7.80
N TYR A 10 6.51 8.56 8.39
CA TYR A 10 6.32 8.22 9.80
C TYR A 10 6.71 6.78 10.12
N ILE A 11 6.28 5.83 9.27
CA ILE A 11 6.61 4.41 9.45
C ILE A 11 8.13 4.20 9.35
N ALA A 12 8.76 4.80 8.35
CA ALA A 12 10.22 4.68 8.19
C ALA A 12 10.96 5.24 9.41
N ALA A 13 10.57 6.42 9.89
CA ALA A 13 11.25 7.09 11.00
C ALA A 13 11.07 6.39 12.36
N ASN A 14 9.93 5.72 12.58
CA ASN A 14 9.60 5.17 13.89
C ASN A 14 9.77 3.65 14.00
N PHE A 15 9.80 2.94 12.89
CA PHE A 15 9.81 1.48 12.90
C PHE A 15 10.99 0.85 12.15
N LEU A 16 11.67 1.57 11.26
CA LEU A 16 12.80 1.03 10.54
C LEU A 16 14.12 1.56 11.10
N THR A 17 15.09 0.69 11.27
CA THR A 17 16.48 1.08 11.50
C THR A 17 17.20 1.19 10.16
N GLU A 18 18.23 2.02 10.09
CA GLU A 18 19.03 2.28 8.88
C GLU A 18 18.18 2.72 7.67
N ALA A 19 17.05 3.36 7.92
CA ALA A 19 16.12 3.77 6.89
C ALA A 19 16.77 4.78 5.93
N LYS A 20 16.76 4.46 4.64
CA LYS A 20 17.21 5.35 3.57
C LYS A 20 16.05 5.69 2.66
N GLN A 21 15.90 6.96 2.34
CA GLN A 21 14.93 7.38 1.35
C GLN A 21 15.40 6.96 -0.04
N ILE A 22 14.59 6.18 -0.74
CA ILE A 22 14.89 5.63 -2.07
C ILE A 22 14.14 6.36 -3.19
N THR A 23 13.04 7.02 -2.86
CA THR A 23 12.29 7.83 -3.81
C THR A 23 11.57 8.98 -3.14
N ASN A 24 11.37 10.05 -3.90
CA ASN A 24 10.53 11.20 -3.57
C ASN A 24 9.89 11.79 -4.84
N VAL A 25 9.81 10.99 -5.89
CA VAL A 25 9.24 11.43 -7.16
C VAL A 25 7.76 11.71 -6.96
N ARG A 26 7.30 12.88 -7.42
CA ARG A 26 5.91 13.36 -7.23
C ARG A 26 5.46 13.35 -5.77
N ASN A 27 6.40 13.53 -4.85
CA ASN A 27 6.18 13.47 -3.40
C ASN A 27 5.68 12.10 -2.90
N MET A 28 5.80 11.05 -3.70
CA MET A 28 5.55 9.68 -3.25
C MET A 28 6.81 9.15 -2.59
N THR A 29 6.91 9.42 -1.30
CA THR A 29 8.07 9.04 -0.50
C THR A 29 8.17 7.52 -0.36
N GLY A 30 9.38 7.01 -0.52
CA GLY A 30 9.69 5.60 -0.31
C GLY A 30 11.01 5.45 0.45
N TYR A 31 11.04 4.49 1.33
CA TYR A 31 12.19 4.19 2.20
C TYR A 31 12.45 2.70 2.24
N THR A 32 13.71 2.32 2.36
CA THR A 32 14.12 0.96 2.67
C THR A 32 14.98 0.98 3.92
N GLY A 33 14.75 0.05 4.81
CA GLY A 33 15.48 -0.11 6.07
C GLY A 33 15.27 -1.49 6.65
N MET A 34 15.60 -1.66 7.91
CA MET A 34 15.49 -2.95 8.61
C MET A 34 14.40 -2.87 9.69
N TYR A 35 13.57 -3.90 9.76
CA TYR A 35 12.66 -4.14 10.87
C TYR A 35 12.96 -5.50 11.50
N LYS A 36 13.43 -5.53 12.73
CA LYS A 36 13.84 -6.78 13.43
C LYS A 36 14.73 -7.66 12.55
N GLU A 37 15.77 -7.06 11.96
CA GLU A 37 16.73 -7.73 11.07
C GLU A 37 16.16 -8.20 9.71
N ILE A 38 14.90 -7.87 9.41
CA ILE A 38 14.28 -8.16 8.12
C ILE A 38 14.30 -6.88 7.25
N PRO A 39 14.80 -6.94 6.02
CA PRO A 39 14.72 -5.80 5.11
C PRO A 39 13.27 -5.52 4.73
N VAL A 40 12.86 -4.27 4.92
CA VAL A 40 11.50 -3.81 4.63
C VAL A 40 11.55 -2.50 3.87
N SER A 41 10.73 -2.40 2.84
CA SER A 41 10.48 -1.13 2.16
C SER A 41 9.09 -0.61 2.50
N VAL A 42 8.99 0.70 2.70
CA VAL A 42 7.71 1.38 2.84
C VAL A 42 7.63 2.49 1.80
N MET A 43 6.56 2.53 1.04
CA MET A 43 6.35 3.52 -0.02
C MET A 43 4.89 3.94 -0.06
N ALA A 44 4.65 5.23 -0.31
CA ALA A 44 3.31 5.76 -0.51
C ALA A 44 2.72 5.31 -1.86
N SER A 45 1.41 5.10 -1.89
CA SER A 45 0.68 4.74 -3.11
C SER A 45 -0.17 5.88 -3.69
N GLY A 46 -0.28 6.99 -2.96
CA GLY A 46 -1.20 8.06 -3.32
C GLY A 46 -2.67 7.68 -3.08
N MET A 47 -3.56 8.46 -3.67
CA MET A 47 -5.01 8.29 -3.55
C MET A 47 -5.60 7.60 -4.77
N GLY A 48 -6.56 6.71 -4.51
CA GLY A 48 -7.38 6.07 -5.53
C GLY A 48 -6.72 4.87 -6.21
N ILE A 49 -7.56 4.08 -6.86
CA ILE A 49 -7.18 2.86 -7.55
C ILE A 49 -6.14 3.12 -8.66
N PRO A 50 -6.31 4.12 -9.54
CA PRO A 50 -5.35 4.35 -10.63
C PRO A 50 -3.93 4.65 -10.12
N SER A 51 -3.79 5.48 -9.09
CA SER A 51 -2.48 5.77 -8.49
C SER A 51 -1.83 4.53 -7.91
N ALA A 52 -2.59 3.77 -7.10
CA ALA A 52 -2.09 2.53 -6.51
C ALA A 52 -1.69 1.51 -7.59
N ALA A 53 -2.50 1.37 -8.64
CA ALA A 53 -2.25 0.43 -9.74
C ALA A 53 -0.92 0.73 -10.47
N ILE A 54 -0.60 2.01 -10.72
CA ILE A 54 0.67 2.40 -11.33
C ILE A 54 1.84 1.89 -10.47
N TYR A 55 1.89 2.26 -9.20
CA TYR A 55 3.02 1.90 -8.34
C TYR A 55 3.11 0.40 -8.07
N VAL A 56 1.99 -0.27 -7.81
CA VAL A 56 1.96 -1.70 -7.54
C VAL A 56 2.42 -2.49 -8.78
N THR A 57 1.92 -2.13 -9.96
CA THR A 57 2.31 -2.78 -11.22
C THR A 57 3.82 -2.64 -11.48
N GLU A 58 4.35 -1.44 -11.29
CA GLU A 58 5.78 -1.21 -11.48
C GLU A 58 6.63 -1.98 -10.47
N LEU A 59 6.23 -2.00 -9.20
CA LEU A 59 6.94 -2.75 -8.17
C LEU A 59 7.01 -4.25 -8.47
N TYR A 60 5.91 -4.84 -8.91
CA TYR A 60 5.89 -6.25 -9.31
C TYR A 60 6.68 -6.52 -10.58
N ARG A 61 6.48 -5.71 -11.62
CA ARG A 61 7.07 -5.99 -12.96
C ARG A 61 8.55 -5.64 -13.06
N HIS A 62 9.00 -4.58 -12.40
CA HIS A 62 10.34 -4.03 -12.62
C HIS A 62 11.27 -4.14 -11.41
N TYR A 63 10.72 -4.28 -10.21
CA TYR A 63 11.50 -4.32 -8.97
C TYR A 63 11.45 -5.67 -8.24
N GLN A 64 10.88 -6.69 -8.87
CA GLN A 64 10.81 -8.06 -8.34
C GLN A 64 10.18 -8.16 -6.94
N VAL A 65 9.32 -7.22 -6.58
CA VAL A 65 8.58 -7.28 -5.32
C VAL A 65 7.61 -8.44 -5.38
N GLN A 66 7.61 -9.29 -4.37
CA GLN A 66 6.75 -10.48 -4.32
C GLN A 66 5.51 -10.25 -3.46
N ASN A 67 5.59 -9.41 -2.46
CA ASN A 67 4.51 -9.18 -1.52
C ASN A 67 4.31 -7.69 -1.26
N ILE A 68 3.09 -7.22 -1.38
CA ILE A 68 2.70 -5.85 -1.04
C ILE A 68 1.55 -5.91 -0.04
N ILE A 69 1.74 -5.27 1.11
CA ILE A 69 0.69 -5.08 2.11
C ILE A 69 0.29 -3.60 2.08
N ARG A 70 -0.96 -3.33 1.75
CA ARG A 70 -1.51 -1.99 1.85
C ARG A 70 -2.03 -1.76 3.27
N ILE A 71 -1.60 -0.67 3.87
CA ILE A 71 -2.07 -0.23 5.19
C ILE A 71 -2.73 1.14 5.08
N GLY A 72 -3.92 1.24 5.59
CA GLY A 72 -4.72 2.45 5.46
C GLY A 72 -5.71 2.62 6.61
N THR A 73 -6.54 3.62 6.48
CA THR A 73 -7.70 3.86 7.32
C THR A 73 -8.97 3.61 6.51
N ALA A 74 -10.01 3.13 7.18
CA ALA A 74 -11.31 2.88 6.57
C ALA A 74 -12.42 3.39 7.48
N GLY A 75 -13.55 3.75 6.88
CA GLY A 75 -14.79 3.92 7.60
C GLY A 75 -15.55 2.60 7.67
N SER A 76 -16.45 2.46 8.64
CA SER A 76 -17.36 1.32 8.75
C SER A 76 -18.79 1.80 8.76
N PHE A 77 -19.65 1.06 8.07
CA PHE A 77 -21.12 1.19 8.18
C PHE A 77 -21.71 0.30 9.28
N SER A 78 -20.90 -0.64 9.80
CA SER A 78 -21.32 -1.50 10.90
C SER A 78 -21.11 -0.79 12.24
N THR A 79 -22.13 -0.82 13.09
CA THR A 79 -22.07 -0.35 14.48
C THR A 79 -21.36 -1.33 15.41
N ASP A 80 -21.16 -2.57 14.96
CA ASP A 80 -20.55 -3.64 15.76
C ASP A 80 -19.01 -3.57 15.76
N LEU A 81 -18.43 -2.72 14.90
CA LEU A 81 -16.99 -2.48 14.84
C LEU A 81 -16.61 -1.25 15.66
N PRO A 82 -15.99 -1.44 16.83
CA PRO A 82 -15.48 -0.31 17.62
C PRO A 82 -14.45 0.52 16.84
N LEU A 83 -14.36 1.80 17.18
CA LEU A 83 -13.28 2.65 16.68
C LEU A 83 -11.91 2.05 17.01
N ARG A 84 -10.97 2.18 16.09
CA ARG A 84 -9.59 1.62 16.18
C ARG A 84 -9.51 0.10 16.06
N SER A 85 -10.56 -0.56 15.59
CA SER A 85 -10.46 -1.97 15.20
C SER A 85 -9.48 -2.14 14.05
N LEU A 86 -8.71 -3.22 14.08
CA LEU A 86 -7.91 -3.65 12.94
C LEU A 86 -8.77 -4.54 12.06
N VAL A 87 -8.89 -4.18 10.80
CA VAL A 87 -9.65 -4.95 9.81
C VAL A 87 -8.69 -5.47 8.75
N VAL A 88 -8.74 -6.78 8.51
CA VAL A 88 -8.05 -7.43 7.40
C VAL A 88 -9.11 -7.84 6.38
N ALA A 89 -9.05 -7.28 5.18
CA ALA A 89 -10.01 -7.59 4.13
C ALA A 89 -9.75 -9.00 3.58
N GLU A 90 -10.76 -9.84 3.57
CA GLU A 90 -10.75 -11.13 2.88
C GLU A 90 -11.05 -10.96 1.39
N SER A 91 -12.00 -10.08 1.10
CA SER A 91 -12.39 -9.70 -0.27
C SER A 91 -12.75 -8.22 -0.33
N CYS A 92 -12.73 -7.66 -1.52
CA CYS A 92 -13.08 -6.27 -1.77
C CYS A 92 -14.03 -6.17 -2.96
N PHE A 93 -15.15 -5.48 -2.76
CA PHE A 93 -16.05 -5.14 -3.87
C PHE A 93 -15.58 -3.85 -4.54
N THR A 94 -15.67 -3.81 -5.86
CA THR A 94 -15.40 -2.59 -6.63
C THR A 94 -16.34 -2.47 -7.83
N SER A 95 -16.75 -1.25 -8.13
CA SER A 95 -17.43 -0.91 -9.39
C SER A 95 -16.45 -0.38 -10.45
N SER A 96 -15.15 -0.38 -10.15
CA SER A 96 -14.12 0.08 -11.08
C SER A 96 -13.84 -0.99 -12.15
N SER A 97 -13.56 -0.57 -13.37
CA SER A 97 -13.08 -1.43 -14.46
C SER A 97 -11.59 -1.79 -14.35
N MET A 98 -10.87 -1.27 -13.36
CA MET A 98 -9.44 -1.50 -13.21
C MET A 98 -9.05 -2.98 -13.06
N PRO A 99 -9.77 -3.84 -12.31
CA PRO A 99 -9.43 -5.25 -12.26
C PRO A 99 -9.39 -5.90 -13.65
N SER A 100 -10.42 -5.69 -14.46
CA SER A 100 -10.48 -6.25 -15.82
C SER A 100 -9.44 -5.66 -16.78
N LEU A 101 -8.93 -4.45 -16.51
CA LEU A 101 -7.84 -3.85 -17.29
C LEU A 101 -6.47 -4.42 -16.93
N LEU A 102 -6.30 -4.83 -15.68
CA LEU A 102 -5.05 -5.42 -15.18
C LEU A 102 -4.97 -6.92 -15.45
N ASP A 103 -6.09 -7.59 -15.34
CA ASP A 103 -6.27 -9.02 -15.58
C ASP A 103 -7.62 -9.24 -16.25
N PRO A 104 -7.64 -9.43 -17.59
CA PRO A 104 -8.88 -9.64 -18.34
C PRO A 104 -9.66 -10.89 -17.93
N ASP A 105 -8.98 -11.86 -17.31
CA ASP A 105 -9.57 -13.11 -16.83
C ASP A 105 -10.02 -13.00 -15.36
N ALA A 106 -9.76 -11.86 -14.72
CA ALA A 106 -10.27 -11.62 -13.36
C ALA A 106 -11.79 -11.54 -13.38
N ASP A 107 -12.44 -12.49 -12.75
CA ASP A 107 -13.87 -12.41 -12.52
C ASP A 107 -14.20 -11.11 -11.79
N SER A 108 -15.12 -10.35 -12.35
CA SER A 108 -15.69 -9.18 -11.67
C SER A 108 -16.46 -9.69 -10.46
N ILE A 109 -15.84 -9.61 -9.30
CA ILE A 109 -16.49 -9.91 -8.02
C ILE A 109 -17.43 -8.76 -7.65
#